data_500279fb1713af805d5afa4db0587e10
#
_entry.id   500279fb1713af805d5afa4db0587e10
#
_cell.length_a   1.000
_cell.length_b   1.000
_cell.length_c   1.000
_cell.angle_alpha   90.00
_cell.angle_beta   90.00
_cell.angle_gamma   90.00
#
_symmetry.space_group_name_H-M   'P 1'
#
loop_
_entity.id
_entity.type
_entity.pdbx_description
1 polymer ?
#
loop_
_entity_poly.entity_id
_entity_poly.type
_entity_poly.pdbx_seq_one_letter_code
_entity_poly.pdbx_strand_id
1 'polypeptide(L)'
;VPEVSTQSRTVPVPGGVLELSWAAATDTGRRREVNQDAFFADYPLFVVADGMGGHVGGEIASASTIERLTAVADAGVVNPKTIEKALARAVKDIASHPEATDDGTGTTVTGVFLDTSGEAAHWVTLNIGDSRVYLVRDGAIVQITTDHSVVQELVAAGRLSPEEAENHPYGNVITRAVGPSDGVKPDYVRLDVADGDRFVICSDGLTKELTDYGIRHFLDENADPAAAVTAMLEAALENGGRDNITIVVLDVTDPAAARDRDEAGAAEPEAAADPADADTGPIDVAAAADPEGTTPSSTDAD
;
A
#
# COMPACT_ATOMS: atom_id res chain seq x y z
N VAL A 1 3.86 -7.71 23.71
CA VAL A 1 4.38 -7.65 22.33
C VAL A 1 3.31 -8.23 21.45
N PRO A 2 2.84 -7.52 20.42
CA PRO A 2 1.86 -8.03 19.47
C PRO A 2 2.36 -9.33 18.83
N GLU A 3 1.46 -10.26 18.55
CA GLU A 3 1.80 -11.48 17.85
C GLU A 3 1.93 -11.18 16.36
N VAL A 4 3.13 -11.36 15.82
CA VAL A 4 3.41 -11.20 14.38
C VAL A 4 3.48 -12.58 13.76
N SER A 5 2.58 -12.87 12.83
CA SER A 5 2.66 -14.07 12.01
C SER A 5 3.65 -13.84 10.86
N THR A 6 4.48 -14.84 10.54
CA THR A 6 5.41 -14.77 9.40
C THR A 6 5.37 -16.07 8.62
N GLN A 7 5.43 -15.96 7.31
CA GLN A 7 5.44 -17.10 6.39
C GLN A 7 6.22 -16.77 5.13
N SER A 8 6.63 -17.82 4.40
CA SER A 8 7.22 -17.70 3.07
C SER A 8 6.78 -18.86 2.18
N ARG A 9 6.75 -18.65 0.87
CA ARG A 9 6.35 -19.66 -0.10
C ARG A 9 6.98 -19.42 -1.45
N THR A 10 7.46 -20.49 -2.08
CA THR A 10 7.81 -20.49 -3.50
C THR A 10 6.57 -20.84 -4.32
N VAL A 11 6.24 -19.97 -5.28
CA VAL A 11 5.01 -20.04 -6.07
C VAL A 11 5.35 -20.18 -7.55
N PRO A 12 4.86 -21.25 -8.21
CA PRO A 12 5.01 -21.36 -9.66
C PRO A 12 4.11 -20.33 -10.36
N VAL A 13 4.69 -19.64 -11.32
CA VAL A 13 4.00 -18.65 -12.16
C VAL A 13 4.30 -18.92 -13.64
N PRO A 14 3.49 -18.41 -14.58
CA PRO A 14 3.84 -18.45 -15.99
C PRO A 14 5.21 -17.83 -16.24
N GLY A 15 6.14 -18.61 -16.78
CA GLY A 15 7.50 -18.17 -17.10
C GLY A 15 8.54 -18.40 -15.99
N GLY A 16 8.16 -18.86 -14.78
CA GLY A 16 9.14 -19.03 -13.71
C GLY A 16 8.54 -19.40 -12.35
N VAL A 17 9.19 -18.89 -11.33
CA VAL A 17 8.79 -19.01 -9.92
C VAL A 17 8.96 -17.67 -9.24
N LEU A 18 8.12 -17.39 -8.25
CA LEU A 18 8.28 -16.27 -7.33
C LEU A 18 8.54 -16.82 -5.93
N GLU A 19 9.38 -16.13 -5.19
CA GLU A 19 9.52 -16.32 -3.75
C GLU A 19 8.75 -15.19 -3.05
N LEU A 20 7.77 -15.56 -2.26
CA LEU A 20 6.96 -14.65 -1.47
C LEU A 20 7.34 -14.80 -0.01
N SER A 21 7.54 -13.71 0.69
CA SER A 21 7.65 -13.69 2.14
C SER A 21 6.76 -12.60 2.71
N TRP A 22 6.06 -12.91 3.80
CA TRP A 22 5.12 -11.94 4.38
C TRP A 22 5.03 -12.06 5.88
N ALA A 23 4.62 -10.98 6.49
CA ALA A 23 4.26 -10.92 7.88
C ALA A 23 2.98 -10.10 8.06
N ALA A 24 2.23 -10.43 9.10
CA ALA A 24 1.01 -9.73 9.45
C ALA A 24 0.88 -9.59 10.97
N ALA A 25 0.30 -8.49 11.40
CA ALA A 25 -0.12 -8.27 12.77
C ALA A 25 -1.40 -7.44 12.83
N THR A 26 -2.14 -7.65 13.92
CA THR A 26 -3.29 -6.82 14.28
C THR A 26 -3.22 -6.50 15.77
N ASP A 27 -3.64 -5.30 16.15
CA ASP A 27 -3.70 -4.83 17.54
C ASP A 27 -4.95 -3.99 17.75
N THR A 28 -5.54 -4.09 18.94
CA THR A 28 -6.73 -3.32 19.32
C THR A 28 -6.46 -1.82 19.40
N GLY A 29 -5.19 -1.43 19.49
CA GLY A 29 -4.81 -0.06 19.79
C GLY A 29 -4.97 0.28 21.28
N ARG A 30 -4.82 1.57 21.59
CA ARG A 30 -4.83 2.04 22.99
C ARG A 30 -6.16 2.69 23.41
N ARG A 31 -7.09 2.89 22.47
CA ARG A 31 -8.34 3.63 22.70
C ARG A 31 -9.59 2.81 22.48
N ARG A 32 -9.50 1.73 21.74
CA ARG A 32 -10.60 0.83 21.48
C ARG A 32 -10.65 -0.28 22.53
N GLU A 33 -11.83 -0.80 22.83
CA GLU A 33 -12.03 -1.92 23.75
C GLU A 33 -12.02 -3.27 23.00
N VAL A 34 -12.40 -3.25 21.72
CA VAL A 34 -12.51 -4.42 20.85
C VAL A 34 -11.74 -4.18 19.57
N ASN A 35 -11.11 -5.22 19.07
CA ASN A 35 -10.54 -5.20 17.73
C ASN A 35 -11.60 -5.62 16.72
N GLN A 36 -12.02 -4.69 15.86
CA GLN A 36 -13.00 -4.91 14.80
C GLN A 36 -12.34 -5.12 13.44
N ASP A 37 -11.00 -5.05 13.37
CA ASP A 37 -10.25 -5.43 12.19
C ASP A 37 -10.17 -6.95 12.05
N ALA A 38 -10.10 -7.41 10.82
CA ALA A 38 -9.78 -8.78 10.46
C ALA A 38 -8.88 -8.82 9.23
N PHE A 39 -8.09 -9.88 9.06
CA PHE A 39 -7.23 -10.06 7.90
C PHE A 39 -7.10 -11.52 7.48
N PHE A 40 -6.70 -11.73 6.23
CA PHE A 40 -6.19 -12.99 5.72
C PHE A 40 -4.90 -12.71 4.96
N ALA A 41 -3.84 -13.43 5.31
CA ALA A 41 -2.52 -13.26 4.71
C ALA A 41 -1.91 -14.64 4.37
N ASP A 42 -2.25 -15.16 3.23
CA ASP A 42 -1.63 -16.34 2.61
C ASP A 42 -1.83 -16.29 1.10
N TYR A 43 -0.91 -16.94 0.37
CA TYR A 43 -1.03 -17.10 -1.08
C TYR A 43 -2.34 -17.82 -1.45
N PRO A 44 -3.07 -17.35 -2.45
CA PRO A 44 -2.74 -16.27 -3.39
C PRO A 44 -3.34 -14.90 -3.04
N LEU A 45 -3.90 -14.70 -1.84
CA LEU A 45 -4.69 -13.53 -1.44
C LEU A 45 -4.20 -12.96 -0.11
N PHE A 46 -4.03 -11.65 -0.06
CA PHE A 46 -3.65 -10.87 1.13
C PHE A 46 -4.63 -9.73 1.29
N VAL A 47 -5.41 -9.73 2.36
CA VAL A 47 -6.49 -8.75 2.57
C VAL A 47 -6.62 -8.33 4.02
N VAL A 48 -7.04 -7.08 4.21
CA VAL A 48 -7.41 -6.46 5.47
C VAL A 48 -8.84 -5.96 5.36
N ALA A 49 -9.61 -6.09 6.43
CA ALA A 49 -10.98 -5.61 6.56
C ALA A 49 -11.10 -4.87 7.89
N ASP A 50 -11.46 -3.59 7.85
CA ASP A 50 -11.68 -2.72 9.00
C ASP A 50 -13.18 -2.63 9.24
N GLY A 51 -13.60 -3.17 10.37
CA GLY A 51 -15.01 -3.28 10.74
C GLY A 51 -15.54 -2.02 11.37
N MET A 52 -16.73 -1.59 10.94
CA MET A 52 -17.44 -0.45 11.49
C MET A 52 -18.87 -0.82 11.88
N GLY A 53 -19.40 -0.11 12.86
CA GLY A 53 -20.72 -0.30 13.42
C GLY A 53 -20.71 -0.37 14.94
N GLY A 54 -21.91 -0.27 15.56
CA GLY A 54 -22.02 -0.30 17.02
C GLY A 54 -21.55 -1.62 17.64
N HIS A 55 -21.00 -1.55 18.83
CA HIS A 55 -20.50 -2.59 19.74
C HIS A 55 -19.94 -3.90 19.13
N VAL A 56 -20.69 -4.66 18.36
CA VAL A 56 -20.31 -5.98 17.82
C VAL A 56 -20.43 -6.04 16.29
N GLY A 57 -21.13 -5.07 15.70
CA GLY A 57 -21.47 -5.10 14.27
C GLY A 57 -20.23 -5.07 13.37
N GLY A 58 -19.24 -4.24 13.68
CA GLY A 58 -17.98 -4.14 12.91
C GLY A 58 -17.18 -5.44 12.93
N GLU A 59 -17.02 -6.08 14.10
CA GLU A 59 -16.33 -7.36 14.24
C GLU A 59 -17.01 -8.46 13.38
N ILE A 60 -18.34 -8.52 13.42
CA ILE A 60 -19.11 -9.47 12.61
C ILE A 60 -18.90 -9.21 11.12
N ALA A 61 -18.91 -7.94 10.71
CA ALA A 61 -18.78 -7.58 9.31
C ALA A 61 -17.39 -7.90 8.74
N SER A 62 -16.33 -7.54 9.45
CA SER A 62 -14.96 -7.83 9.04
C SER A 62 -14.68 -9.34 9.03
N ALA A 63 -15.04 -10.05 10.12
CA ALA A 63 -14.86 -11.50 10.24
C ALA A 63 -15.61 -12.27 9.15
N SER A 64 -16.91 -11.95 8.90
CA SER A 64 -17.70 -12.59 7.83
C SER A 64 -17.10 -12.35 6.45
N THR A 65 -16.58 -11.13 6.20
CA THR A 65 -15.97 -10.79 4.93
C THR A 65 -14.67 -11.58 4.71
N ILE A 66 -13.81 -11.63 5.72
CA ILE A 66 -12.55 -12.39 5.67
C ILE A 66 -12.84 -13.89 5.52
N GLU A 67 -13.79 -14.46 6.25
CA GLU A 67 -14.17 -15.88 6.12
C GLU A 67 -14.56 -16.22 4.67
N ARG A 68 -15.38 -15.39 4.03
CA ARG A 68 -15.80 -15.62 2.63
C ARG A 68 -14.64 -15.47 1.64
N LEU A 69 -13.71 -14.56 1.87
CA LEU A 69 -12.54 -14.38 1.02
C LEU A 69 -11.50 -15.50 1.23
N THR A 70 -11.30 -15.96 2.46
CA THR A 70 -10.49 -17.14 2.79
C THR A 70 -10.98 -18.37 2.01
N ALA A 71 -12.31 -18.62 1.99
CA ALA A 71 -12.87 -19.72 1.23
C ALA A 71 -12.63 -19.62 -0.29
N VAL A 72 -12.46 -18.41 -0.84
CA VAL A 72 -12.07 -18.22 -2.25
C VAL A 72 -10.59 -18.57 -2.44
N ALA A 73 -9.72 -18.16 -1.51
CA ALA A 73 -8.29 -18.47 -1.54
C ALA A 73 -8.06 -19.98 -1.43
N ASP A 74 -8.73 -20.66 -0.49
CA ASP A 74 -8.66 -22.10 -0.28
C ASP A 74 -9.13 -22.91 -1.51
N ALA A 75 -10.11 -22.38 -2.25
CA ALA A 75 -10.55 -22.97 -3.51
C ALA A 75 -9.54 -22.82 -4.67
N GLY A 76 -8.49 -22.03 -4.49
CA GLY A 76 -7.39 -21.83 -5.44
C GLY A 76 -7.77 -21.06 -6.71
N VAL A 77 -8.91 -20.41 -6.76
CA VAL A 77 -9.39 -19.63 -7.93
C VAL A 77 -9.75 -18.22 -7.47
N VAL A 78 -8.75 -17.35 -7.40
CA VAL A 78 -8.92 -15.95 -7.02
C VAL A 78 -8.94 -15.07 -8.26
N ASN A 79 -10.04 -14.36 -8.46
CA ASN A 79 -10.22 -13.38 -9.53
C ASN A 79 -11.37 -12.43 -9.14
N PRO A 80 -11.55 -11.29 -9.84
CA PRO A 80 -12.61 -10.33 -9.51
C PRO A 80 -14.00 -10.95 -9.36
N LYS A 81 -14.35 -11.89 -10.25
CA LYS A 81 -15.68 -12.53 -10.22
C LYS A 81 -15.90 -13.43 -8.99
N THR A 82 -14.86 -14.16 -8.54
CA THR A 82 -14.97 -15.01 -7.33
C THR A 82 -15.00 -14.16 -6.08
N ILE A 83 -14.20 -13.07 -6.04
CA ILE A 83 -14.19 -12.07 -4.96
C ILE A 83 -15.57 -11.40 -4.84
N GLU A 84 -16.12 -10.83 -5.93
CA GLU A 84 -17.41 -10.16 -5.90
C GLU A 84 -18.54 -11.10 -5.41
N LYS A 85 -18.49 -12.37 -5.80
CA LYS A 85 -19.44 -13.38 -5.30
C LYS A 85 -19.28 -13.67 -3.81
N ALA A 86 -18.03 -13.69 -3.31
CA ALA A 86 -17.76 -13.88 -1.90
C ALA A 86 -18.26 -12.69 -1.09
N LEU A 87 -17.95 -11.46 -1.52
CA LEU A 87 -18.43 -10.24 -0.89
C LEU A 87 -19.97 -10.14 -0.88
N ALA A 88 -20.63 -10.50 -1.98
CA ALA A 88 -22.10 -10.55 -2.02
C ALA A 88 -22.70 -11.60 -1.05
N ARG A 89 -21.95 -12.65 -0.69
CA ARG A 89 -22.34 -13.60 0.36
C ARG A 89 -22.09 -13.02 1.74
N ALA A 90 -20.91 -12.39 1.96
CA ALA A 90 -20.62 -11.71 3.21
C ALA A 90 -21.69 -10.68 3.58
N VAL A 91 -22.15 -9.87 2.62
CA VAL A 91 -23.28 -8.93 2.84
C VAL A 91 -24.54 -9.64 3.36
N LYS A 92 -24.85 -10.83 2.83
CA LYS A 92 -26.02 -11.60 3.30
C LYS A 92 -25.81 -12.17 4.69
N ASP A 93 -24.59 -12.63 4.99
CA ASP A 93 -24.25 -13.16 6.31
C ASP A 93 -24.34 -12.04 7.35
N ILE A 94 -23.77 -10.87 7.06
CA ILE A 94 -23.87 -9.68 7.91
C ILE A 94 -25.36 -9.29 8.13
N ALA A 95 -26.12 -9.14 7.06
CA ALA A 95 -27.52 -8.74 7.13
C ALA A 95 -28.42 -9.73 7.88
N SER A 96 -28.03 -11.00 7.94
CA SER A 96 -28.80 -12.06 8.64
C SER A 96 -28.33 -12.31 10.06
N HIS A 97 -27.22 -11.68 10.50
CA HIS A 97 -26.67 -11.89 11.84
C HIS A 97 -27.53 -11.18 12.90
N PRO A 98 -27.95 -11.86 13.97
CA PRO A 98 -28.86 -11.28 14.97
C PRO A 98 -28.33 -10.04 15.70
N GLU A 99 -27.01 -9.91 15.78
CA GLU A 99 -26.32 -8.81 16.48
C GLU A 99 -25.80 -7.71 15.53
N ALA A 100 -25.88 -7.90 14.21
CA ALA A 100 -25.53 -6.91 13.20
C ALA A 100 -26.78 -6.11 12.77
N THR A 101 -27.41 -5.43 13.73
CA THR A 101 -28.75 -4.82 13.54
C THR A 101 -28.70 -3.33 13.22
N ASP A 102 -27.54 -2.71 13.29
CA ASP A 102 -27.41 -1.26 13.10
C ASP A 102 -27.25 -0.91 11.61
N ASP A 103 -27.95 0.13 11.17
CA ASP A 103 -27.90 0.64 9.78
C ASP A 103 -26.49 1.04 9.29
N GLY A 104 -25.51 1.17 10.23
CA GLY A 104 -24.12 1.48 9.96
C GLY A 104 -23.17 0.29 10.02
N THR A 105 -23.66 -0.95 10.19
CA THR A 105 -22.81 -2.13 10.23
C THR A 105 -22.21 -2.44 8.86
N GLY A 106 -20.90 -2.57 8.79
CA GLY A 106 -20.17 -2.88 7.57
C GLY A 106 -18.69 -3.04 7.83
N THR A 107 -17.92 -3.19 6.77
CA THR A 107 -16.46 -3.25 6.83
C THR A 107 -15.85 -2.71 5.55
N THR A 108 -14.64 -2.17 5.64
CA THR A 108 -13.78 -1.99 4.47
C THR A 108 -13.31 -3.35 3.98
N VAL A 109 -12.74 -3.42 2.82
CA VAL A 109 -11.87 -4.51 2.37
C VAL A 109 -10.84 -3.98 1.39
N THR A 110 -9.57 -4.20 1.68
CA THR A 110 -8.46 -3.83 0.80
C THR A 110 -7.45 -4.96 0.73
N GLY A 111 -6.74 -5.09 -0.39
CA GLY A 111 -5.73 -6.13 -0.49
C GLY A 111 -5.20 -6.35 -1.88
N VAL A 112 -4.39 -7.41 -2.01
CA VAL A 112 -3.80 -7.85 -3.28
C VAL A 112 -3.96 -9.35 -3.47
N PHE A 113 -4.09 -9.78 -4.70
CA PHE A 113 -3.98 -11.22 -5.05
C PHE A 113 -3.14 -11.41 -6.31
N LEU A 114 -2.52 -12.58 -6.39
CA LEU A 114 -1.74 -12.97 -7.56
C LEU A 114 -2.63 -13.68 -8.57
N ASP A 115 -2.83 -13.05 -9.74
CA ASP A 115 -3.54 -13.65 -10.88
C ASP A 115 -2.52 -14.32 -11.80
N THR A 116 -2.58 -15.65 -11.86
CA THR A 116 -1.74 -16.49 -12.70
C THR A 116 -2.52 -17.15 -13.86
N SER A 117 -3.73 -16.68 -14.13
CA SER A 117 -4.63 -17.28 -15.12
C SER A 117 -4.27 -16.94 -16.58
N GLY A 118 -3.40 -15.94 -16.79
CA GLY A 118 -2.94 -15.49 -18.10
C GLY A 118 -1.59 -16.07 -18.53
N GLU A 119 -1.01 -15.48 -19.59
CA GLU A 119 0.34 -15.82 -20.07
C GLU A 119 1.45 -15.26 -19.15
N ALA A 120 1.14 -14.27 -18.35
CA ALA A 120 2.01 -13.70 -17.33
C ALA A 120 1.25 -13.55 -16.01
N ALA A 121 1.98 -13.61 -14.90
CA ALA A 121 1.44 -13.34 -13.58
C ALA A 121 1.28 -11.82 -13.36
N HIS A 122 0.22 -11.42 -12.64
CA HIS A 122 -0.03 -10.03 -12.29
C HIS A 122 -0.53 -9.94 -10.86
N TRP A 123 -0.10 -8.91 -10.16
CA TRP A 123 -0.76 -8.49 -8.95
C TRP A 123 -2.03 -7.72 -9.29
N VAL A 124 -3.10 -8.02 -8.58
CA VAL A 124 -4.35 -7.28 -8.71
C VAL A 124 -4.75 -6.80 -7.33
N THR A 125 -4.86 -5.48 -7.16
CA THR A 125 -5.42 -4.91 -5.93
C THR A 125 -6.94 -4.94 -5.96
N LEU A 126 -7.55 -4.98 -4.79
CA LEU A 126 -8.99 -4.73 -4.60
C LEU A 126 -9.18 -3.71 -3.49
N ASN A 127 -10.18 -2.84 -3.63
CA ASN A 127 -10.46 -1.85 -2.59
C ASN A 127 -11.95 -1.50 -2.48
N ILE A 128 -12.46 -1.51 -1.24
CA ILE A 128 -13.71 -0.89 -0.79
C ILE A 128 -13.43 -0.24 0.57
N GLY A 129 -13.56 1.07 0.67
CA GLY A 129 -13.30 1.83 1.89
C GLY A 129 -12.02 2.65 1.81
N ASP A 130 -11.47 2.99 2.95
CA ASP A 130 -10.30 3.85 3.17
C ASP A 130 -9.10 3.14 3.81
N SER A 131 -9.18 1.81 3.97
CA SER A 131 -8.00 0.96 4.17
C SER A 131 -7.18 0.93 2.88
N ARG A 132 -5.84 0.80 2.97
CA ARG A 132 -4.96 1.10 1.85
C ARG A 132 -4.03 -0.03 1.46
N VAL A 133 -3.67 -0.06 0.17
CA VAL A 133 -2.54 -0.81 -0.36
C VAL A 133 -1.49 0.17 -0.86
N TYR A 134 -0.28 0.03 -0.35
CA TYR A 134 0.92 0.69 -0.84
C TYR A 134 1.82 -0.31 -1.57
N LEU A 135 2.53 0.18 -2.57
CA LEU A 135 3.63 -0.53 -3.24
C LEU A 135 4.91 0.28 -3.07
N VAL A 136 5.95 -0.37 -2.60
CA VAL A 136 7.33 0.11 -2.66
C VAL A 136 8.01 -0.58 -3.83
N ARG A 137 8.44 0.20 -4.80
CA ARG A 137 9.16 -0.23 -6.01
C ARG A 137 10.15 0.85 -6.42
N ASP A 138 11.34 0.47 -6.85
CA ASP A 138 12.38 1.39 -7.34
C ASP A 138 12.67 2.56 -6.40
N GLY A 139 12.64 2.31 -5.10
CA GLY A 139 12.93 3.32 -4.10
C GLY A 139 11.78 4.31 -3.84
N ALA A 140 10.60 4.14 -4.40
CA ALA A 140 9.43 4.97 -4.14
C ALA A 140 8.32 4.20 -3.44
N ILE A 141 7.55 4.87 -2.56
CA ILE A 141 6.29 4.36 -2.02
C ILE A 141 5.14 5.04 -2.75
N VAL A 142 4.16 4.26 -3.19
CA VAL A 142 2.97 4.75 -3.88
C VAL A 142 1.74 4.08 -3.29
N GLN A 143 0.75 4.87 -2.90
CA GLN A 143 -0.58 4.35 -2.59
C GLN A 143 -1.25 3.90 -3.89
N ILE A 144 -1.57 2.62 -4.01
CA ILE A 144 -2.17 2.03 -5.21
C ILE A 144 -3.70 2.16 -5.19
N THR A 145 -4.29 2.06 -4.01
CA THR A 145 -5.73 2.21 -3.82
C THR A 145 -6.13 3.67 -3.71
N THR A 146 -7.37 3.97 -4.07
CA THR A 146 -7.97 5.30 -3.84
C THR A 146 -9.03 5.15 -2.74
N ASP A 147 -8.93 5.97 -1.70
CA ASP A 147 -9.85 5.91 -0.57
C ASP A 147 -11.29 6.23 -1.01
N HIS A 148 -12.23 5.43 -0.58
CA HIS A 148 -13.65 5.74 -0.75
C HIS A 148 -14.12 6.56 0.47
N SER A 149 -13.72 7.83 0.51
CA SER A 149 -14.05 8.76 1.58
C SER A 149 -14.58 10.09 1.02
N VAL A 150 -15.37 10.79 1.83
CA VAL A 150 -15.91 12.13 1.46
C VAL A 150 -14.77 13.09 1.13
N VAL A 151 -13.68 13.06 1.90
CA VAL A 151 -12.55 13.97 1.67
C VAL A 151 -11.85 13.66 0.36
N GLN A 152 -11.69 12.40 0.00
CA GLN A 152 -11.08 12.00 -1.26
C GLN A 152 -11.95 12.42 -2.47
N GLU A 153 -13.27 12.32 -2.37
CA GLU A 153 -14.18 12.83 -3.40
C GLU A 153 -14.10 14.35 -3.56
N LEU A 154 -13.94 15.09 -2.44
CA LEU A 154 -13.74 16.54 -2.48
C LEU A 154 -12.39 16.94 -3.10
N VAL A 155 -11.31 16.19 -2.81
CA VAL A 155 -10.00 16.39 -3.44
C VAL A 155 -10.07 16.11 -4.94
N ALA A 156 -10.67 14.99 -5.35
CA ALA A 156 -10.84 14.63 -6.76
C ALA A 156 -11.69 15.66 -7.52
N ALA A 157 -12.66 16.31 -6.85
CA ALA A 157 -13.46 17.39 -7.41
C ALA A 157 -12.75 18.76 -7.41
N GLY A 158 -11.51 18.86 -6.92
CA GLY A 158 -10.75 20.11 -6.79
C GLY A 158 -11.35 21.07 -5.75
N ARG A 159 -12.11 20.57 -4.77
CA ARG A 159 -12.79 21.37 -3.72
C ARG A 159 -12.02 21.39 -2.41
N LEU A 160 -11.05 20.52 -2.25
CA LEU A 160 -10.07 20.48 -1.16
C LEU A 160 -8.69 20.21 -1.76
N SER A 161 -7.63 20.75 -1.15
CA SER A 161 -6.27 20.27 -1.40
C SER A 161 -6.02 18.98 -0.61
N PRO A 162 -5.03 18.15 -0.99
CA PRO A 162 -4.65 16.98 -0.21
C PRO A 162 -4.31 17.33 1.25
N GLU A 163 -3.62 18.45 1.48
CA GLU A 163 -3.23 18.92 2.82
C GLU A 163 -4.45 19.33 3.67
N GLU A 164 -5.47 19.94 3.06
CA GLU A 164 -6.71 20.28 3.74
C GLU A 164 -7.53 19.04 4.09
N ALA A 165 -7.42 17.98 3.31
CA ALA A 165 -8.13 16.72 3.53
C ALA A 165 -7.62 15.97 4.77
N GLU A 166 -6.31 16.03 5.08
CA GLU A 166 -5.70 15.30 6.21
C GLU A 166 -6.33 15.64 7.57
N ASN A 167 -6.74 16.89 7.77
CA ASN A 167 -7.32 17.36 9.04
C ASN A 167 -8.80 17.74 8.93
N HIS A 168 -9.48 17.27 7.87
CA HIS A 168 -10.86 17.66 7.63
C HIS A 168 -11.82 16.92 8.59
N PRO A 169 -12.89 17.60 9.11
CA PRO A 169 -13.85 16.98 10.02
C PRO A 169 -14.54 15.71 9.48
N TYR A 170 -14.62 15.56 8.16
CA TYR A 170 -15.17 14.40 7.48
C TYR A 170 -14.09 13.40 7.03
N GLY A 171 -12.87 13.48 7.56
CA GLY A 171 -11.76 12.59 7.21
C GLY A 171 -12.07 11.09 7.40
N ASN A 172 -12.89 10.78 8.42
CA ASN A 172 -13.27 9.40 8.74
C ASN A 172 -14.65 9.00 8.15
N VAL A 173 -15.19 9.75 7.18
CA VAL A 173 -16.49 9.42 6.59
C VAL A 173 -16.26 8.69 5.28
N ILE A 174 -16.42 7.37 5.32
CA ILE A 174 -16.32 6.52 4.13
C ILE A 174 -17.60 6.58 3.30
N THR A 175 -17.47 6.40 2.00
CA THR A 175 -18.58 6.45 1.02
C THR A 175 -18.94 5.09 0.47
N ARG A 176 -18.12 4.06 0.71
CA ARG A 176 -18.37 2.67 0.32
C ARG A 176 -17.91 1.70 1.40
N ALA A 177 -18.71 0.66 1.62
CA ALA A 177 -18.39 -0.43 2.55
C ALA A 177 -19.01 -1.75 2.08
N VAL A 178 -18.51 -2.86 2.60
CA VAL A 178 -19.17 -4.17 2.55
C VAL A 178 -20.20 -4.22 3.68
N GLY A 179 -21.46 -4.07 3.36
CA GLY A 179 -22.54 -4.00 4.35
C GLY A 179 -23.92 -4.16 3.72
N PRO A 180 -25.01 -4.02 4.50
CA PRO A 180 -26.37 -4.27 4.04
C PRO A 180 -26.90 -3.32 2.97
N SER A 181 -26.25 -2.17 2.78
CA SER A 181 -26.61 -1.21 1.73
C SER A 181 -25.93 -1.57 0.41
N ASP A 182 -26.61 -1.36 -0.67
CA ASP A 182 -26.24 -1.38 -2.09
C ASP A 182 -25.00 -2.13 -2.59
N GLY A 183 -25.19 -2.83 -3.67
CA GLY A 183 -24.27 -3.68 -4.42
C GLY A 183 -22.76 -3.43 -4.27
N VAL A 184 -22.10 -4.38 -3.64
CA VAL A 184 -20.66 -4.36 -3.36
C VAL A 184 -19.86 -4.52 -4.64
N LYS A 185 -19.14 -3.49 -5.04
CA LYS A 185 -18.23 -3.53 -6.19
C LYS A 185 -16.87 -2.94 -5.80
N PRO A 186 -15.83 -3.80 -5.67
CA PRO A 186 -14.48 -3.33 -5.45
C PRO A 186 -13.93 -2.56 -6.67
N ASP A 187 -13.05 -1.60 -6.40
CA ASP A 187 -12.16 -1.08 -7.42
C ASP A 187 -10.94 -2.02 -7.52
N TYR A 188 -10.44 -2.21 -8.75
CA TYR A 188 -9.32 -3.08 -9.05
C TYR A 188 -8.25 -2.33 -9.81
N VAL A 189 -6.98 -2.53 -9.44
CA VAL A 189 -5.82 -2.08 -10.22
C VAL A 189 -4.96 -3.30 -10.51
N ARG A 190 -4.58 -3.49 -11.78
CA ARG A 190 -3.68 -4.54 -12.21
C ARG A 190 -2.26 -4.00 -12.33
N LEU A 191 -1.30 -4.74 -11.80
CA LEU A 191 0.11 -4.38 -11.77
C LEU A 191 0.93 -5.56 -12.33
N ASP A 192 1.93 -5.25 -13.14
CA ASP A 192 2.90 -6.25 -13.52
C ASP A 192 3.74 -6.64 -12.29
N VAL A 193 4.08 -7.92 -12.19
CA VAL A 193 4.98 -8.42 -11.15
C VAL A 193 6.39 -7.92 -11.44
N ALA A 194 7.04 -7.36 -10.45
CA ALA A 194 8.44 -7.01 -10.53
C ALA A 194 9.21 -7.58 -9.33
N ASP A 195 10.47 -7.92 -9.58
CA ASP A 195 11.36 -8.37 -8.53
C ASP A 195 11.68 -7.22 -7.57
N GLY A 196 11.61 -7.51 -6.26
CA GLY A 196 11.80 -6.51 -5.21
C GLY A 196 10.54 -5.70 -4.89
N ASP A 197 9.38 -6.04 -5.46
CA ASP A 197 8.11 -5.45 -5.03
C ASP A 197 7.88 -5.71 -3.55
N ARG A 198 7.46 -4.68 -2.84
CA ARG A 198 7.06 -4.76 -1.44
C ARG A 198 5.72 -4.08 -1.24
N PHE A 199 4.71 -4.85 -0.86
CA PHE A 199 3.38 -4.33 -0.57
C PHE A 199 3.19 -4.11 0.92
N VAL A 200 2.46 -3.04 1.26
CA VAL A 200 1.87 -2.84 2.59
C VAL A 200 0.37 -2.75 2.42
N ILE A 201 -0.35 -3.62 3.12
CA ILE A 201 -1.82 -3.63 3.18
C ILE A 201 -2.19 -3.29 4.62
N CYS A 202 -2.98 -2.24 4.85
CA CYS A 202 -3.26 -1.80 6.20
C CYS A 202 -4.65 -1.19 6.37
N SER A 203 -5.18 -1.27 7.59
CA SER A 203 -6.32 -0.47 8.03
C SER A 203 -5.94 0.99 8.25
N ASP A 204 -6.92 1.86 8.38
CA ASP A 204 -6.73 3.30 8.58
C ASP A 204 -6.07 3.63 9.93
N GLY A 205 -6.12 2.69 10.90
CA GLY A 205 -5.41 2.84 12.16
C GLY A 205 -3.90 2.97 12.03
N LEU A 206 -3.28 2.44 10.96
CA LEU A 206 -1.88 2.70 10.66
C LEU A 206 -1.71 4.12 10.11
N THR A 207 -2.49 4.50 9.11
CA THR A 207 -2.33 5.76 8.37
C THR A 207 -2.80 6.98 9.16
N LYS A 208 -3.62 6.79 10.20
CA LYS A 208 -3.94 7.82 11.20
C LYS A 208 -2.77 8.17 12.11
N GLU A 209 -1.80 7.27 12.26
CA GLU A 209 -0.67 7.43 13.17
C GLU A 209 0.66 7.64 12.43
N LEU A 210 0.81 7.12 11.22
CA LEU A 210 2.01 7.23 10.39
C LEU A 210 1.69 7.85 9.03
N THR A 211 2.50 8.80 8.61
CA THR A 211 2.47 9.31 7.24
C THR A 211 3.09 8.31 6.26
N ASP A 212 2.86 8.49 4.96
CA ASP A 212 3.48 7.67 3.90
C ASP A 212 5.02 7.67 4.02
N TYR A 213 5.62 8.82 4.39
CA TYR A 213 7.04 8.92 4.67
C TYR A 213 7.46 8.08 5.88
N GLY A 214 6.66 8.06 6.95
CA GLY A 214 6.91 7.24 8.14
C GLY A 214 6.84 5.74 7.81
N ILE A 215 5.82 5.31 7.06
CA ILE A 215 5.68 3.92 6.58
C ILE A 215 6.92 3.55 5.76
N ARG A 216 7.31 4.40 4.80
CA ARG A 216 8.49 4.19 3.98
C ARG A 216 9.77 4.06 4.80
N HIS A 217 9.98 4.94 5.79
CA HIS A 217 11.15 4.90 6.67
C HIS A 217 11.28 3.53 7.37
N PHE A 218 10.20 3.02 7.96
CA PHE A 218 10.24 1.73 8.63
C PHE A 218 10.49 0.55 7.68
N LEU A 219 10.01 0.63 6.45
CA LEU A 219 10.29 -0.39 5.42
C LEU A 219 11.75 -0.37 4.97
N ASP A 220 12.36 0.81 4.87
CA ASP A 220 13.79 0.95 4.49
C ASP A 220 14.73 0.46 5.59
N GLU A 221 14.40 0.73 6.86
CA GLU A 221 15.21 0.31 8.01
C GLU A 221 15.07 -1.19 8.32
N ASN A 222 14.01 -1.84 7.83
CA ASN A 222 13.69 -3.23 8.16
C ASN A 222 13.47 -4.06 6.90
N ALA A 223 14.49 -4.76 6.45
CA ALA A 223 14.40 -5.63 5.27
C ALA A 223 13.48 -6.85 5.51
N ASP A 224 13.45 -7.38 6.74
CA ASP A 224 12.56 -8.49 7.11
C ASP A 224 11.12 -8.02 7.28
N PRO A 225 10.11 -8.65 6.64
CA PRO A 225 8.70 -8.28 6.78
C PRO A 225 8.21 -8.25 8.22
N ALA A 226 8.63 -9.20 9.06
CA ALA A 226 8.19 -9.26 10.45
C ALA A 226 8.77 -8.11 11.28
N ALA A 227 10.03 -7.74 11.04
CA ALA A 227 10.65 -6.59 11.67
C ALA A 227 9.96 -5.29 11.25
N ALA A 228 9.64 -5.14 9.96
CA ALA A 228 8.93 -3.97 9.43
C ALA A 228 7.53 -3.82 10.03
N VAL A 229 6.74 -4.92 10.06
CA VAL A 229 5.41 -4.94 10.70
C VAL A 229 5.49 -4.56 12.17
N THR A 230 6.46 -5.15 12.92
CA THR A 230 6.65 -4.86 14.34
C THR A 230 6.96 -3.38 14.57
N ALA A 231 7.92 -2.84 13.83
CA ALA A 231 8.36 -1.45 13.98
C ALA A 231 7.23 -0.45 13.66
N MET A 232 6.48 -0.68 12.58
CA MET A 232 5.33 0.17 12.23
C MET A 232 4.23 0.10 13.26
N LEU A 233 3.90 -1.10 13.77
CA LEU A 233 2.87 -1.28 14.78
C LEU A 233 3.26 -0.63 16.11
N GLU A 234 4.49 -0.81 16.57
CA GLU A 234 5.00 -0.18 17.79
C GLU A 234 4.97 1.35 17.67
N ALA A 235 5.44 1.89 16.55
CA ALA A 235 5.41 3.33 16.30
C ALA A 235 3.97 3.89 16.25
N ALA A 236 3.04 3.19 15.61
CA ALA A 236 1.63 3.60 15.57
C ALA A 236 1.00 3.60 16.98
N LEU A 237 1.32 2.58 17.78
CA LEU A 237 0.89 2.52 19.19
C LEU A 237 1.50 3.65 20.03
N GLU A 238 2.78 3.98 19.83
CA GLU A 238 3.45 5.09 20.51
C GLU A 238 2.89 6.46 20.13
N ASN A 239 2.53 6.66 18.87
CA ASN A 239 1.93 7.90 18.36
C ASN A 239 0.48 8.13 18.83
N GLY A 240 -0.14 7.10 19.43
CA GLY A 240 -1.47 7.26 20.05
C GLY A 240 -2.30 5.99 20.04
N GLY A 241 -2.17 5.14 19.03
CA GLY A 241 -2.95 3.92 18.89
C GLY A 241 -4.45 4.19 18.98
N ARG A 242 -4.93 5.19 18.27
CA ARG A 242 -6.30 5.73 18.41
C ARG A 242 -7.37 4.77 17.90
N ASP A 243 -6.98 3.85 17.02
CA ASP A 243 -7.84 2.86 16.40
C ASP A 243 -7.26 1.45 16.45
N ASN A 244 -8.02 0.46 15.98
CA ASN A 244 -7.51 -0.86 15.64
C ASN A 244 -6.47 -0.71 14.53
N ILE A 245 -5.39 -1.47 14.59
CA ILE A 245 -4.27 -1.36 13.66
C ILE A 245 -3.99 -2.74 13.09
N THR A 246 -4.15 -2.89 11.79
CA THR A 246 -3.83 -4.13 11.08
C THR A 246 -2.89 -3.84 9.93
N ILE A 247 -1.80 -4.62 9.85
CA ILE A 247 -0.72 -4.43 8.87
C ILE A 247 -0.34 -5.78 8.29
N VAL A 248 -0.24 -5.85 6.98
CA VAL A 248 0.39 -6.97 6.24
C VAL A 248 1.49 -6.38 5.38
N VAL A 249 2.71 -6.93 5.49
CA VAL A 249 3.82 -6.65 4.58
C VAL A 249 4.09 -7.90 3.77
N LEU A 250 4.13 -7.77 2.44
CA LEU A 250 4.39 -8.84 1.49
C LEU A 250 5.55 -8.46 0.59
N ASP A 251 6.61 -9.26 0.60
CA ASP A 251 7.78 -9.14 -0.26
C ASP A 251 7.72 -10.14 -1.39
N VAL A 252 8.14 -9.69 -2.56
CA VAL A 252 8.17 -10.46 -3.80
C VAL A 252 9.60 -10.51 -4.32
N THR A 253 10.11 -11.71 -4.54
CA THR A 253 11.40 -11.93 -5.19
C THR A 253 11.21 -12.80 -6.42
N ASP A 254 11.73 -12.34 -7.55
CA ASP A 254 11.91 -13.17 -8.75
C ASP A 254 13.36 -13.66 -8.80
N PRO A 255 13.64 -14.93 -8.47
CA PRO A 255 15.00 -15.43 -8.42
C PRO A 255 15.73 -15.37 -9.78
N ALA A 256 15.02 -15.32 -10.90
CA ALA A 256 15.62 -15.18 -12.22
C ALA A 256 16.09 -13.74 -12.45
N ALA A 257 15.23 -12.75 -12.22
CA ALA A 257 15.58 -11.35 -12.34
C ALA A 257 16.62 -10.90 -11.30
N ALA A 258 16.61 -11.49 -10.09
CA ALA A 258 17.63 -11.23 -9.07
C ALA A 258 19.03 -11.67 -9.54
N ARG A 259 19.16 -12.85 -10.16
CA ARG A 259 20.46 -13.34 -10.72
C ARG A 259 20.97 -12.46 -11.84
N ASP A 260 20.09 -12.04 -12.75
CA ASP A 260 20.47 -11.17 -13.88
C ASP A 260 21.01 -9.81 -13.37
N ARG A 261 20.46 -9.29 -12.26
CA ARG A 261 20.99 -8.05 -11.64
C ARG A 261 22.35 -8.25 -10.98
N ASP A 262 22.55 -9.36 -10.27
CA ASP A 262 23.82 -9.69 -9.63
C ASP A 262 24.92 -9.89 -10.67
N GLU A 263 24.61 -10.53 -11.79
CA GLU A 263 25.55 -10.70 -12.91
C GLU A 263 25.86 -9.38 -13.62
N ALA A 264 24.86 -8.51 -13.79
CA ALA A 264 25.05 -7.19 -14.38
C ALA A 264 25.82 -6.22 -13.45
N GLY A 265 25.60 -6.35 -12.13
CA GLY A 265 26.35 -5.58 -11.11
C GLY A 265 27.79 -6.07 -10.91
N ALA A 266 28.08 -7.33 -11.21
CA ALA A 266 29.43 -7.92 -11.15
C ALA A 266 30.31 -7.62 -12.37
N ALA A 267 29.74 -7.11 -13.46
CA ALA A 267 30.49 -6.57 -14.59
C ALA A 267 31.03 -5.17 -14.22
N GLU A 268 32.16 -5.12 -13.53
CA GLU A 268 32.91 -3.88 -13.31
C GLU A 268 33.14 -3.17 -14.65
N PRO A 269 32.98 -1.82 -14.70
CA PRO A 269 33.41 -1.09 -15.89
C PRO A 269 34.91 -1.28 -16.03
N GLU A 270 35.32 -1.96 -17.13
CA GLU A 270 36.70 -2.09 -17.56
C GLU A 270 37.36 -0.69 -17.48
N ALA A 271 38.37 -0.57 -16.63
CA ALA A 271 39.06 0.68 -16.36
C ALA A 271 39.43 1.39 -17.68
N ALA A 272 38.84 2.55 -17.92
CA ALA A 272 39.21 3.41 -19.01
C ALA A 272 40.70 3.67 -18.90
N ALA A 273 41.44 3.26 -19.93
CA ALA A 273 42.88 3.50 -20.06
C ALA A 273 43.16 4.98 -19.88
N ASP A 274 44.08 5.26 -18.98
CA ASP A 274 44.67 6.57 -18.70
C ASP A 274 45.27 7.13 -19.99
N PRO A 275 44.86 8.29 -20.52
CA PRO A 275 45.56 8.95 -21.60
C PRO A 275 46.64 9.86 -21.01
N ALA A 276 47.73 9.27 -20.51
CA ALA A 276 48.99 9.99 -20.28
C ALA A 276 49.75 10.00 -21.60
N ASP A 277 49.66 11.09 -22.30
CA ASP A 277 50.65 11.78 -23.17
C ASP A 277 49.90 12.62 -24.22
N ALA A 278 49.65 13.87 -23.87
CA ALA A 278 49.42 14.92 -24.86
C ALA A 278 50.16 16.19 -24.38
N ASP A 279 51.26 16.38 -25.04
CA ASP A 279 52.16 17.51 -25.17
C ASP A 279 51.55 18.88 -24.82
N THR A 280 52.15 19.57 -23.83
CA THR A 280 51.85 20.95 -23.44
C THR A 280 52.65 21.91 -24.31
N GLY A 281 52.03 22.47 -25.37
CA GLY A 281 52.50 23.68 -26.04
C GLY A 281 51.87 24.94 -25.42
N PRO A 282 52.61 26.07 -25.32
CA PRO A 282 52.11 27.24 -24.58
C PRO A 282 51.07 28.03 -25.36
N ILE A 283 49.96 28.37 -24.71
CA ILE A 283 48.93 29.27 -25.26
C ILE A 283 49.23 30.70 -24.82
N ASP A 284 49.42 31.55 -25.81
CA ASP A 284 49.67 32.98 -25.76
C ASP A 284 48.47 33.75 -25.20
N VAL A 285 48.69 34.66 -24.26
CA VAL A 285 47.69 35.51 -23.64
C VAL A 285 47.62 36.83 -24.40
N ALA A 286 46.56 37.07 -25.14
CA ALA A 286 46.25 38.39 -25.67
C ALA A 286 45.02 39.00 -24.96
N ALA A 287 45.26 40.15 -24.35
CA ALA A 287 44.30 41.02 -23.70
C ALA A 287 43.42 41.77 -24.70
N ALA A 288 42.14 41.94 -24.35
CA ALA A 288 41.30 43.06 -24.82
C ALA A 288 40.11 43.24 -23.84
N ALA A 289 40.21 44.23 -22.97
CA ALA A 289 39.56 45.56 -23.04
C ALA A 289 38.03 45.57 -22.88
N ASP A 290 37.60 46.08 -21.72
CA ASP A 290 36.27 46.64 -21.45
C ASP A 290 35.91 47.79 -22.40
N PRO A 291 34.64 48.09 -22.64
CA PRO A 291 34.16 49.40 -22.25
C PRO A 291 32.79 49.43 -21.54
N GLU A 292 32.82 50.14 -20.46
CA GLU A 292 31.86 51.05 -19.84
C GLU A 292 30.43 51.21 -20.44
N GLY A 293 29.44 51.13 -19.56
CA GLY A 293 28.67 52.27 -19.16
C GLY A 293 27.34 52.50 -19.87
N THR A 294 26.25 52.35 -19.15
CA THR A 294 25.27 53.43 -18.94
C THR A 294 24.03 52.94 -18.21
N THR A 295 23.79 53.41 -17.01
CA THR A 295 22.48 53.79 -16.50
C THR A 295 22.14 55.17 -17.03
N PRO A 296 20.87 55.63 -17.16
CA PRO A 296 20.02 55.93 -16.02
C PRO A 296 18.47 55.90 -16.26
N SER A 297 17.79 56.22 -15.15
CA SER A 297 16.62 57.08 -14.96
C SER A 297 15.22 56.53 -15.18
N SER A 298 14.54 56.30 -14.08
CA SER A 298 13.34 56.95 -13.50
C SER A 298 12.40 57.74 -14.43
N THR A 299 11.12 57.47 -14.30
CA THR A 299 9.96 58.41 -14.10
C THR A 299 8.70 57.54 -14.09
N ASP A 300 7.92 57.48 -12.97
CA ASP A 300 6.81 58.28 -12.54
C ASP A 300 5.51 58.17 -13.36
N ALA A 301 4.46 57.85 -12.62
CA ALA A 301 3.05 58.30 -12.66
C ALA A 301 2.14 57.74 -13.78
N ASP A 302 1.11 56.99 -13.46
CA ASP A 302 -0.25 57.35 -13.01
C ASP A 302 -0.99 56.11 -12.54
#